data_3d7933a8a846cb69e86fcb19e6515722
#
_entry.id   3d7933a8a846cb69e86fcb19e6515722
#
_cell.length_a   1.000
_cell.length_b   1.000
_cell.length_c   1.000
_cell.angle_alpha   90.00
_cell.angle_beta   90.00
_cell.angle_gamma   90.00
#
_symmetry.space_group_name_H-M   'P 1'
#
loop_
_entity.id
_entity.type
_entity.pdbx_description
1 polymer ?
#
loop_
_entity_poly.entity_id
_entity_poly.type
_entity_poly.pdbx_seq_one_letter_code
_entity_poly.pdbx_strand_id
1 'polypeptide(L)'
;MKQYVIWKGIASVEIPDSFQAATIGEKRKIFGNYRKLPDFVLLDRQHRIRISCVDTDRIEKLKKMDIEQIAQFMSHIYKRTVPGYRCHGIYKRADDDEVCAILYTHYILNDTLYTMSLIYKEQDTIHLLQCTCSNADTVEWHPVFKNIVESICFNKKEKRHDKGTM
;
A
#
# COMPACT_ATOMS: atom_id res chain seq x y z
N MET A 1 11.00 -12.61 10.63
CA MET A 1 9.73 -11.99 10.18
C MET A 1 8.88 -11.63 11.39
N LYS A 2 8.29 -10.46 11.36
CA LYS A 2 7.42 -9.96 12.42
C LYS A 2 6.04 -9.67 11.83
N GLN A 3 4.98 -10.06 12.54
CA GLN A 3 3.61 -9.81 12.14
C GLN A 3 3.14 -8.44 12.63
N TYR A 4 2.52 -7.68 11.75
CA TYR A 4 1.95 -6.37 12.05
C TYR A 4 0.47 -6.35 11.69
N VAL A 5 -0.33 -5.74 12.58
CA VAL A 5 -1.74 -5.48 12.30
C VAL A 5 -1.84 -4.13 11.60
N ILE A 6 -2.56 -4.11 10.48
CA ILE A 6 -2.70 -2.91 9.65
C ILE A 6 -4.17 -2.57 9.43
N TRP A 7 -4.42 -1.35 8.93
CA TRP A 7 -5.75 -0.85 8.60
C TRP A 7 -6.74 -0.98 9.77
N LYS A 8 -6.29 -0.55 10.96
CA LYS A 8 -7.13 -0.53 12.17
C LYS A 8 -7.72 -1.91 12.50
N GLY A 9 -6.94 -2.96 12.35
CA GLY A 9 -7.35 -4.30 12.71
C GLY A 9 -7.99 -5.11 11.58
N ILE A 10 -8.12 -4.55 10.38
CA ILE A 10 -8.73 -5.24 9.25
C ILE A 10 -7.87 -6.39 8.75
N ALA A 11 -6.57 -6.24 8.76
CA ALA A 11 -5.65 -7.22 8.22
C ALA A 11 -4.35 -7.28 9.01
N SER A 12 -3.56 -8.32 8.75
CA SER A 12 -2.20 -8.44 9.25
C SER A 12 -1.25 -8.80 8.12
N VAL A 13 0.02 -8.49 8.30
CA VAL A 13 1.06 -8.69 7.29
C VAL A 13 2.37 -9.07 7.97
N GLU A 14 3.19 -9.88 7.31
CA GLU A 14 4.50 -10.27 7.80
C GLU A 14 5.59 -9.44 7.12
N ILE A 15 6.45 -8.81 7.93
CA ILE A 15 7.49 -7.89 7.47
C ILE A 15 8.82 -8.31 8.06
N PRO A 16 9.93 -8.23 7.28
CA PRO A 16 11.25 -8.58 7.78
C PRO A 16 11.65 -7.80 9.04
N ASP A 17 12.43 -8.42 9.91
CA ASP A 17 12.84 -7.87 11.21
C ASP A 17 13.72 -6.62 11.10
N SER A 18 14.34 -6.39 9.94
CA SER A 18 15.17 -5.21 9.71
C SER A 18 14.40 -3.89 9.67
N PHE A 19 13.08 -3.95 9.55
CA PHE A 19 12.22 -2.77 9.52
C PHE A 19 11.88 -2.30 10.92
N GLN A 20 11.94 -1.00 11.15
CA GLN A 20 11.65 -0.37 12.43
C GLN A 20 10.69 0.80 12.24
N ALA A 21 9.89 1.10 13.25
CA ALA A 21 8.94 2.21 13.22
C ALA A 21 9.66 3.53 12.96
N ALA A 22 9.11 4.32 12.05
CA ALA A 22 9.62 5.65 11.75
C ALA A 22 9.31 6.62 12.89
N THR A 23 10.22 7.54 13.16
CA THR A 23 9.98 8.65 14.08
C THR A 23 9.03 9.67 13.45
N ILE A 24 8.46 10.55 14.26
CA ILE A 24 7.61 11.65 13.75
C ILE A 24 8.41 12.54 12.80
N GLY A 25 9.67 12.83 13.11
CA GLY A 25 10.54 13.62 12.23
C GLY A 25 10.77 12.96 10.88
N GLU A 26 10.99 11.65 10.87
CA GLU A 26 11.13 10.90 9.61
C GLU A 26 9.84 10.90 8.80
N LYS A 27 8.69 10.71 9.45
CA LYS A 27 7.39 10.77 8.79
C LYS A 27 7.14 12.15 8.14
N ARG A 28 7.47 13.22 8.85
CA ARG A 28 7.34 14.59 8.32
C ARG A 28 8.21 14.84 7.10
N LYS A 29 9.41 14.30 7.09
CA LYS A 29 10.30 14.38 5.93
C LYS A 29 9.72 13.69 4.70
N ILE A 30 9.13 12.51 4.90
CA ILE A 30 8.62 11.68 3.81
C ILE A 30 7.24 12.17 3.34
N PHE A 31 6.36 12.52 4.29
CA PHE A 31 4.95 12.82 4.04
C PHE A 31 4.58 14.27 4.39
N GLY A 32 5.53 15.19 4.31
CA GLY A 32 5.31 16.57 4.73
C GLY A 32 4.18 17.31 4.01
N ASN A 33 3.82 16.86 2.81
CA ASN A 33 2.73 17.45 2.02
C ASN A 33 1.36 16.84 2.31
N TYR A 34 1.30 15.81 3.15
CA TYR A 34 0.04 15.14 3.50
C TYR A 34 -0.67 15.92 4.61
N ARG A 35 -2.00 16.00 4.54
CA ARG A 35 -2.83 16.62 5.58
C ARG A 35 -2.64 15.93 6.92
N LYS A 36 -2.53 14.60 6.89
CA LYS A 36 -2.34 13.76 8.07
C LYS A 36 -1.20 12.80 7.80
N LEU A 37 -0.27 12.71 8.75
CA LEU A 37 0.83 11.74 8.66
C LEU A 37 0.28 10.32 8.84
N PRO A 38 0.75 9.35 8.04
CA PRO A 38 0.37 7.96 8.23
C PRO A 38 0.80 7.46 9.61
N ASP A 39 -0.08 6.71 10.29
CA ASP A 39 0.26 6.10 11.57
C ASP A 39 1.28 4.98 11.41
N PHE A 40 1.14 4.19 10.36
CA PHE A 40 1.98 3.03 10.12
C PHE A 40 3.04 3.36 9.06
N VAL A 41 4.27 3.54 9.50
CA VAL A 41 5.43 3.70 8.62
C VAL A 41 6.60 2.94 9.24
N LEU A 42 7.13 1.98 8.48
CA LEU A 42 8.32 1.21 8.85
C LEU A 42 9.44 1.52 7.88
N LEU A 43 10.65 1.59 8.40
CA LEU A 43 11.84 1.88 7.62
C LEU A 43 12.92 0.82 7.85
N ASP A 44 13.52 0.35 6.77
CA ASP A 44 14.84 -0.25 6.80
C ASP A 44 15.84 0.87 6.46
N ARG A 45 16.44 1.46 7.50
CA ARG A 45 17.30 2.65 7.34
C ARG A 45 18.59 2.35 6.61
N GLN A 46 19.10 1.14 6.78
CA GLN A 46 20.34 0.71 6.13
C GLN A 46 20.18 0.68 4.60
N HIS A 47 19.03 0.18 4.12
CA HIS A 47 18.77 -0.02 2.69
C HIS A 47 17.85 1.07 2.10
N ARG A 48 17.36 2.00 2.94
CA ARG A 48 16.46 3.08 2.54
C ARG A 48 15.14 2.57 1.93
N ILE A 49 14.58 1.55 2.56
CA ILE A 49 13.32 0.95 2.14
C ILE A 49 12.20 1.43 3.07
N ARG A 50 11.03 1.67 2.51
CA ARG A 50 9.89 2.16 3.26
C ARG A 50 8.67 1.28 3.03
N ILE A 51 7.96 0.99 4.12
CA ILE A 51 6.63 0.37 4.09
C ILE A 51 5.69 1.28 4.84
N SER A 52 4.57 1.65 4.21
CA SER A 52 3.60 2.55 4.82
C SER A 52 2.18 2.15 4.50
N CYS A 53 1.26 2.47 5.40
CA CYS A 53 -0.17 2.33 5.17
C CYS A 53 -0.81 3.72 5.10
N VAL A 54 -1.61 3.92 4.07
CA VAL A 54 -2.32 5.17 3.82
C VAL A 54 -3.77 4.84 3.51
N ASP A 55 -4.69 5.62 4.05
CA ASP A 55 -6.11 5.55 3.72
C ASP A 55 -6.49 6.74 2.84
N THR A 56 -7.37 6.51 1.88
CA THR A 56 -7.92 7.60 1.08
C THR A 56 -9.14 8.20 1.78
N ASP A 57 -9.50 9.43 1.39
CA ASP A 57 -10.78 10.00 1.77
C ASP A 57 -11.91 9.19 1.15
N ARG A 58 -13.11 9.33 1.71
CA ARG A 58 -14.30 8.69 1.17
C ARG A 58 -14.62 9.25 -0.20
N ILE A 59 -14.82 8.37 -1.18
CA ILE A 59 -15.22 8.73 -2.54
C ILE A 59 -16.43 7.89 -2.90
N GLU A 60 -17.58 8.53 -3.01
CA GLU A 60 -18.88 7.86 -3.18
C GLU A 60 -18.91 6.92 -4.38
N LYS A 61 -18.32 7.32 -5.51
CA LYS A 61 -18.34 6.52 -6.73
C LYS A 61 -17.56 5.21 -6.62
N LEU A 62 -16.64 5.08 -5.63
CA LEU A 62 -15.88 3.86 -5.44
C LEU A 62 -16.77 2.67 -5.03
N LYS A 63 -17.92 2.93 -4.43
CA LYS A 63 -18.85 1.87 -4.01
C LYS A 63 -19.29 0.98 -5.18
N LYS A 64 -19.41 1.57 -6.37
CA LYS A 64 -19.90 0.89 -7.57
C LYS A 64 -18.80 0.30 -8.44
N MET A 65 -17.53 0.54 -8.07
CA MET A 65 -16.39 0.09 -8.85
C MET A 65 -15.83 -1.20 -8.26
N ASP A 66 -15.45 -2.14 -9.13
CA ASP A 66 -14.68 -3.30 -8.67
C ASP A 66 -13.21 -2.89 -8.42
N ILE A 67 -12.44 -3.78 -7.83
CA ILE A 67 -11.07 -3.46 -7.43
C ILE A 67 -10.15 -3.16 -8.63
N GLU A 68 -10.36 -3.81 -9.76
CA GLU A 68 -9.55 -3.55 -10.96
C GLU A 68 -9.87 -2.16 -11.54
N GLN A 69 -11.16 -1.78 -11.56
CA GLN A 69 -11.57 -0.45 -11.98
C GLN A 69 -10.99 0.63 -11.07
N ILE A 70 -10.96 0.38 -9.77
CA ILE A 70 -10.37 1.29 -8.79
C ILE A 70 -8.87 1.45 -9.05
N ALA A 71 -8.16 0.34 -9.28
CA ALA A 71 -6.73 0.39 -9.57
C ALA A 71 -6.43 1.18 -10.85
N GLN A 72 -7.22 0.97 -11.90
CA GLN A 72 -7.09 1.73 -13.14
C GLN A 72 -7.39 3.21 -12.94
N PHE A 73 -8.42 3.52 -12.16
CA PHE A 73 -8.78 4.89 -11.82
C PHE A 73 -7.66 5.60 -11.06
N MET A 74 -7.08 4.93 -10.07
CA MET A 74 -5.94 5.48 -9.31
C MET A 74 -4.72 5.68 -10.20
N SER A 75 -4.41 4.71 -11.06
CA SER A 75 -3.31 4.83 -12.01
C SER A 75 -3.50 6.03 -12.95
N HIS A 76 -4.72 6.26 -13.39
CA HIS A 76 -5.04 7.40 -14.24
C HIS A 76 -4.81 8.74 -13.52
N ILE A 77 -5.20 8.83 -12.25
CA ILE A 77 -4.95 10.02 -11.44
C ILE A 77 -3.44 10.23 -11.24
N TYR A 78 -2.70 9.18 -10.91
CA TYR A 78 -1.25 9.25 -10.69
C TYR A 78 -0.52 9.71 -11.94
N LYS A 79 -0.98 9.28 -13.12
CA LYS A 79 -0.38 9.71 -14.39
C LYS A 79 -0.43 11.21 -14.56
N ARG A 80 -1.44 11.87 -14.01
CA ARG A 80 -1.60 13.34 -14.07
C ARG A 80 -0.90 14.07 -12.94
N THR A 81 -0.77 13.45 -11.76
CA THR A 81 -0.38 14.14 -10.55
C THR A 81 1.00 13.75 -10.02
N VAL A 82 1.53 12.60 -10.43
CA VAL A 82 2.80 12.08 -9.93
C VAL A 82 3.88 12.22 -11.00
N PRO A 83 4.94 13.01 -10.74
CA PRO A 83 5.99 13.23 -11.74
C PRO A 83 6.66 11.92 -12.18
N GLY A 84 6.76 11.72 -13.49
CA GLY A 84 7.42 10.55 -14.05
C GLY A 84 6.71 9.24 -13.81
N TYR A 85 5.44 9.27 -13.43
CA TYR A 85 4.67 8.06 -13.17
C TYR A 85 4.64 7.13 -14.38
N ARG A 86 5.02 5.87 -14.12
CA ARG A 86 4.93 4.78 -15.11
C ARG A 86 4.40 3.55 -14.42
N CYS A 87 3.25 3.05 -14.88
CA CYS A 87 2.68 1.81 -14.39
C CYS A 87 3.37 0.62 -15.06
N HIS A 88 3.84 -0.33 -14.26
CA HIS A 88 4.47 -1.57 -14.76
C HIS A 88 3.52 -2.76 -14.71
N GLY A 89 2.37 -2.63 -14.09
CA GLY A 89 1.35 -3.65 -14.05
C GLY A 89 0.35 -3.46 -12.93
N ILE A 90 -0.82 -4.06 -13.14
CA ILE A 90 -1.89 -4.13 -12.16
C ILE A 90 -2.21 -5.60 -12.00
N TYR A 91 -2.09 -6.13 -10.78
CA TYR A 91 -2.22 -7.55 -10.51
C TYR A 91 -3.29 -7.80 -9.46
N LYS A 92 -4.30 -8.57 -9.84
CA LYS A 92 -5.36 -8.98 -8.94
C LYS A 92 -4.94 -10.25 -8.20
N ARG A 93 -5.20 -10.32 -6.90
CA ARG A 93 -4.95 -11.52 -6.12
C ARG A 93 -6.00 -12.58 -6.47
N ALA A 94 -5.55 -13.81 -6.78
CA ALA A 94 -6.43 -14.86 -7.28
C ALA A 94 -7.46 -15.34 -6.26
N ASP A 95 -7.15 -15.24 -4.97
CA ASP A 95 -7.99 -15.73 -3.88
C ASP A 95 -8.84 -14.64 -3.21
N ASP A 96 -8.74 -13.40 -3.65
CA ASP A 96 -9.46 -12.28 -3.03
C ASP A 96 -9.79 -11.20 -4.06
N ASP A 97 -11.08 -11.04 -4.34
CA ASP A 97 -11.59 -10.07 -5.33
C ASP A 97 -11.55 -8.63 -4.85
N GLU A 98 -11.22 -8.39 -3.57
CA GLU A 98 -11.20 -7.04 -2.99
C GLU A 98 -9.80 -6.45 -2.91
N VAL A 99 -8.80 -7.17 -3.37
CA VAL A 99 -7.39 -6.77 -3.27
C VAL A 99 -6.73 -6.77 -4.65
N CYS A 100 -5.97 -5.72 -4.90
CA CYS A 100 -5.23 -5.54 -6.15
C CYS A 100 -3.90 -4.86 -5.86
N ALA A 101 -2.87 -5.17 -6.63
CA ALA A 101 -1.56 -4.52 -6.51
C ALA A 101 -1.26 -3.72 -7.77
N ILE A 102 -0.74 -2.51 -7.57
CA ILE A 102 -0.19 -1.68 -8.66
C ILE A 102 1.32 -1.58 -8.46
N LEU A 103 2.07 -1.85 -9.52
CA LEU A 103 3.51 -1.69 -9.54
C LEU A 103 3.84 -0.48 -10.42
N TYR A 104 4.58 0.46 -9.87
CA TYR A 104 4.91 1.67 -10.61
C TYR A 104 6.24 2.28 -10.20
N THR A 105 6.79 3.11 -11.09
CA THR A 105 7.93 3.96 -10.80
C THR A 105 7.51 5.43 -10.94
N HIS A 106 8.19 6.29 -10.21
CA HIS A 106 7.99 7.74 -10.31
C HIS A 106 9.25 8.49 -9.89
N TYR A 107 9.30 9.76 -10.24
CA TYR A 107 10.47 10.59 -9.92
C TYR A 107 10.32 11.31 -8.60
N ILE A 108 11.41 11.34 -7.84
CA ILE A 108 11.65 12.30 -6.78
C ILE A 108 12.86 13.15 -7.18
N LEU A 109 13.22 14.12 -6.36
CA LEU A 109 14.20 15.15 -6.71
C LEU A 109 15.52 14.59 -7.28
N ASN A 110 16.07 13.54 -6.67
CA ASN A 110 17.38 12.99 -7.04
C ASN A 110 17.35 11.51 -7.38
N ASP A 111 16.17 10.91 -7.58
CA ASP A 111 16.07 9.47 -7.79
C ASP A 111 14.77 9.10 -8.49
N THR A 112 14.71 7.87 -8.97
CA THR A 112 13.49 7.21 -9.40
C THR A 112 13.14 6.16 -8.37
N LEU A 113 11.92 6.21 -7.85
CA LEU A 113 11.43 5.25 -6.87
C LEU A 113 10.59 4.17 -7.53
N TYR A 114 10.69 2.96 -6.99
CA TYR A 114 9.82 1.83 -7.32
C TYR A 114 8.87 1.58 -6.16
N THR A 115 7.58 1.46 -6.44
CA THR A 115 6.55 1.18 -5.44
C THR A 115 5.69 0.00 -5.87
N MET A 116 5.47 -0.91 -4.94
CA MET A 116 4.43 -1.93 -5.01
C MET A 116 3.34 -1.52 -4.02
N SER A 117 2.17 -1.15 -4.53
CA SER A 117 1.06 -0.68 -3.71
C SER A 117 -0.07 -1.69 -3.73
N LEU A 118 -0.35 -2.28 -2.57
CA LEU A 118 -1.52 -3.13 -2.40
C LEU A 118 -2.71 -2.25 -2.08
N ILE A 119 -3.80 -2.48 -2.79
CA ILE A 119 -5.04 -1.72 -2.67
C ILE A 119 -6.12 -2.65 -2.13
N TYR A 120 -6.77 -2.25 -1.04
CA TYR A 120 -7.92 -2.93 -0.49
C TYR A 120 -9.10 -1.97 -0.45
N LYS A 121 -10.22 -2.42 -0.99
CA LYS A 121 -11.46 -1.65 -0.99
C LYS A 121 -12.33 -2.02 0.20
N GLU A 122 -12.76 -1.02 0.96
CA GLU A 122 -13.77 -1.17 2.00
C GLU A 122 -14.86 -0.11 1.78
N GLN A 123 -15.98 -0.53 1.18
CA GLN A 123 -17.09 0.36 0.82
C GLN A 123 -16.63 1.53 -0.07
N ASP A 124 -16.57 2.74 0.44
CA ASP A 124 -16.17 3.94 -0.29
C ASP A 124 -14.76 4.42 0.07
N THR A 125 -14.03 3.62 0.84
CA THR A 125 -12.67 3.93 1.29
C THR A 125 -11.69 2.92 0.70
N ILE A 126 -10.51 3.40 0.35
CA ILE A 126 -9.41 2.55 -0.10
C ILE A 126 -8.31 2.58 0.96
N HIS A 127 -7.85 1.40 1.33
CA HIS A 127 -6.69 1.22 2.19
C HIS A 127 -5.50 0.81 1.35
N LEU A 128 -4.36 1.45 1.55
CA LEU A 128 -3.13 1.19 0.80
C LEU A 128 -2.05 0.63 1.73
N LEU A 129 -1.33 -0.37 1.23
CA LEU A 129 -0.06 -0.82 1.80
C LEU A 129 1.00 -0.61 0.72
N GLN A 130 1.92 0.30 0.96
CA GLN A 130 2.91 0.72 -0.03
C GLN A 130 4.31 0.31 0.39
N CYS A 131 4.99 -0.43 -0.48
CA CYS A 131 6.38 -0.85 -0.32
C CYS A 131 7.21 -0.08 -1.35
N THR A 132 8.19 0.70 -0.90
CA THR A 132 8.93 1.62 -1.77
C THR A 132 10.44 1.49 -1.58
N CYS A 133 11.16 1.42 -2.68
CA CYS A 133 12.62 1.45 -2.72
C CYS A 133 13.11 2.31 -3.89
N SER A 134 14.42 2.56 -3.94
CA SER A 134 15.03 3.13 -5.14
C SER A 134 14.86 2.16 -6.31
N ASN A 135 14.59 2.68 -7.50
CA ASN A 135 14.44 1.84 -8.70
C ASN A 135 15.70 1.01 -8.97
N ALA A 136 16.88 1.52 -8.60
CA ALA A 136 18.13 0.78 -8.73
C ALA A 136 18.15 -0.52 -7.91
N ASP A 137 17.36 -0.60 -6.84
CA ASP A 137 17.32 -1.73 -5.93
C ASP A 137 16.15 -2.68 -6.19
N THR A 138 15.40 -2.48 -7.26
CA THR A 138 14.19 -3.24 -7.57
C THR A 138 14.45 -4.75 -7.68
N VAL A 139 15.57 -5.16 -8.30
CA VAL A 139 15.88 -6.58 -8.46
C VAL A 139 15.99 -7.29 -7.11
N GLU A 140 16.58 -6.63 -6.12
CA GLU A 140 16.72 -7.18 -4.77
C GLU A 140 15.41 -7.13 -3.98
N TRP A 141 14.68 -6.03 -4.06
CA TRP A 141 13.55 -5.77 -3.17
C TRP A 141 12.19 -6.16 -3.72
N HIS A 142 12.03 -6.29 -5.02
CA HIS A 142 10.76 -6.75 -5.59
C HIS A 142 10.31 -8.10 -5.01
N PRO A 143 11.17 -9.12 -4.90
CA PRO A 143 10.75 -10.39 -4.28
C PRO A 143 10.35 -10.23 -2.81
N VAL A 144 11.03 -9.36 -2.07
CA VAL A 144 10.70 -9.07 -0.67
C VAL A 144 9.33 -8.42 -0.56
N PHE A 145 9.06 -7.41 -1.40
CA PHE A 145 7.77 -6.73 -1.44
C PHE A 145 6.64 -7.69 -1.81
N LYS A 146 6.90 -8.56 -2.78
CA LYS A 146 5.93 -9.57 -3.19
C LYS A 146 5.58 -10.49 -2.02
N ASN A 147 6.56 -10.95 -1.26
CA ASN A 147 6.34 -11.79 -0.09
C ASN A 147 5.53 -11.05 0.97
N ILE A 148 5.82 -9.78 1.22
CA ILE A 148 5.05 -8.97 2.18
C ILE A 148 3.60 -8.86 1.75
N VAL A 149 3.36 -8.50 0.50
CA VAL A 149 2.00 -8.33 -0.05
C VAL A 149 1.24 -9.66 -0.03
N GLU A 150 1.88 -10.77 -0.38
CA GLU A 150 1.26 -12.09 -0.36
C GLU A 150 1.00 -12.61 1.05
N SER A 151 1.70 -12.09 2.06
CA SER A 151 1.49 -12.49 3.46
C SER A 151 0.23 -11.90 4.08
N ILE A 152 -0.44 -10.97 3.39
CA ILE A 152 -1.61 -10.30 3.95
C ILE A 152 -2.71 -11.31 4.29
N CYS A 153 -3.25 -11.16 5.48
CA CYS A 153 -4.30 -12.02 6.01
C CYS A 153 -5.40 -11.14 6.62
N PHE A 154 -6.62 -11.30 6.10
CA PHE A 154 -7.74 -10.50 6.55
C PHE A 154 -8.40 -11.08 7.78
N ASN A 155 -8.92 -10.21 8.65
CA ASN A 155 -9.64 -10.60 9.84
C ASN A 155 -11.05 -11.07 9.47
N LYS A 156 -11.31 -12.38 9.60
CA LYS A 156 -12.58 -12.98 9.21
C LYS A 156 -13.72 -12.76 10.20
N LYS A 157 -13.46 -12.19 11.38
CA LYS A 157 -14.50 -11.98 12.40
C LYS A 157 -15.60 -11.04 11.95
N GLU A 158 -15.28 -10.04 11.12
CA GLU A 158 -16.28 -9.09 10.61
C GLU A 158 -17.27 -9.76 9.65
N LYS A 159 -16.79 -10.66 8.80
CA LYS A 159 -17.67 -11.43 7.89
C LYS A 159 -18.66 -12.31 8.62
N ARG A 160 -18.29 -12.82 9.80
CA ARG A 160 -19.20 -13.62 10.65
C ARG A 160 -20.23 -12.75 11.34
N HIS A 161 -19.86 -11.53 11.73
CA HIS A 161 -20.76 -10.60 12.38
C HIS A 161 -21.87 -10.15 11.42
N ASP A 162 -21.51 -9.83 10.20
CA ASP A 162 -22.47 -9.45 9.16
C ASP A 162 -23.46 -10.56 8.85
N LYS A 163 -23.01 -11.81 8.87
CA LYS A 163 -23.88 -12.96 8.68
C LYS A 163 -24.79 -13.22 9.88
N GLY A 164 -24.38 -12.85 11.08
CA GLY A 164 -25.16 -13.00 12.30
C GLY A 164 -26.30 -11.98 12.43
N THR A 165 -26.24 -10.89 11.69
CA THR A 165 -27.27 -9.86 11.72
C THR A 165 -28.40 -10.08 10.70
N MET A 166 -28.24 -11.10 9.88
CA MET A 166 -29.28 -11.49 8.94
C MET A 166 -30.09 -12.68 9.49
#